data_4f705efd5568a9daf9a7a9910da5da25
#
_entry.id   4f705efd5568a9daf9a7a9910da5da25
#
_cell.length_a   1.000
_cell.length_b   1.000
_cell.length_c   1.000
_cell.angle_alpha   90.00
_cell.angle_beta   90.00
_cell.angle_gamma   90.00
#
_symmetry.space_group_name_H-M   'P 1'
#
loop_
_entity.id
_entity.type
_entity.pdbx_description
1 polymer ?
#
loop_
_entity_poly.entity_id
_entity_poly.type
_entity_poly.pdbx_seq_one_letter_code
_entity_poly.pdbx_strand_id
1 'polypeptide(L)'
;MKQFVVTPSAGKRLIAKALASETTVLQALKQGTVVVVAGTTNGYVAEELLKKIGFSTGFSTKRFFRGITLPPNEAITSEGRLPDETAFPGDVIITRNVWQKRKTIFDVVDSLKEGDIIIKGANALDLQRKQAAILIGHPKAGTIGAALQAVVGRRVRLIIAVGLEKRVSGDLGCLAEKVNVPGANGYRLLPVPGQVFTELEAVTLLTGATAELLAAGGVCGAEGSCWLVISGTEKQEDAAEKLLNAIAAEPAFTL
;
A
#
# COMPACT_ATOMS: atom_id res chain seq x y z
N MET A 1 17.16 22.81 -1.68
CA MET A 1 15.86 22.32 -2.26
C MET A 1 16.14 21.62 -3.58
N LYS A 2 15.66 20.40 -3.74
CA LYS A 2 15.87 19.56 -4.93
C LYS A 2 14.53 19.04 -5.45
N GLN A 3 14.45 18.66 -6.72
CA GLN A 3 13.24 18.15 -7.36
C GLN A 3 13.50 16.79 -7.99
N PHE A 4 12.53 15.87 -7.88
CA PHE A 4 12.65 14.52 -8.42
C PHE A 4 11.34 14.05 -9.02
N VAL A 5 11.44 13.28 -10.10
CA VAL A 5 10.32 12.53 -10.68
C VAL A 5 10.34 11.13 -10.08
N VAL A 6 9.19 10.69 -9.58
CA VAL A 6 8.99 9.36 -9.00
C VAL A 6 7.91 8.66 -9.80
N THR A 7 8.26 7.58 -10.49
CA THR A 7 7.29 6.73 -11.19
C THR A 7 6.43 5.94 -10.18
N PRO A 8 5.25 5.45 -10.57
CA PRO A 8 4.43 4.63 -9.66
C PRO A 8 5.16 3.42 -9.06
N SER A 9 6.04 2.77 -9.82
CA SER A 9 6.84 1.65 -9.31
C SER A 9 7.91 2.10 -8.33
N ALA A 10 8.64 3.16 -8.65
CA ALA A 10 9.63 3.75 -7.75
C ALA A 10 8.98 4.24 -6.44
N GLY A 11 7.78 4.85 -6.52
CA GLY A 11 7.01 5.25 -5.34
C GLY A 11 6.63 4.07 -4.45
N LYS A 12 6.16 2.97 -5.05
CA LYS A 12 5.85 1.73 -4.32
C LYS A 12 7.09 1.15 -3.63
N ARG A 13 8.24 1.16 -4.31
CA ARG A 13 9.52 0.74 -3.73
C ARG A 13 9.95 1.66 -2.57
N LEU A 14 9.77 2.96 -2.73
CA LEU A 14 10.07 3.95 -1.68
C LEU A 14 9.24 3.69 -0.42
N ILE A 15 7.92 3.57 -0.55
CA ILE A 15 6.99 3.25 0.54
C ILE A 15 7.40 1.93 1.22
N ALA A 16 7.74 0.91 0.44
CA ALA A 16 8.14 -0.39 0.95
C ALA A 16 9.42 -0.34 1.78
N LYS A 17 10.46 0.34 1.29
CA LYS A 17 11.72 0.54 2.03
C LYS A 17 11.50 1.28 3.35
N ALA A 18 10.64 2.30 3.33
CA ALA A 18 10.32 3.07 4.52
C ALA A 18 9.58 2.23 5.56
N LEU A 19 8.52 1.53 5.17
CA LEU A 19 7.77 0.65 6.09
C LEU A 19 8.63 -0.49 6.64
N ALA A 20 9.56 -1.04 5.85
CA ALA A 20 10.51 -2.04 6.31
C ALA A 20 11.62 -1.48 7.24
N SER A 21 11.66 -0.16 7.45
CA SER A 21 12.57 0.52 8.36
C SER A 21 11.84 1.21 9.51
N GLU A 22 10.50 1.23 9.48
CA GLU A 22 9.67 1.87 10.50
C GLU A 22 9.73 1.09 11.81
N THR A 23 10.02 1.80 12.90
CA THR A 23 10.34 1.19 14.20
C THR A 23 9.21 0.29 14.73
N THR A 24 7.96 0.73 14.62
CA THR A 24 6.83 -0.06 15.15
C THR A 24 6.52 -1.27 14.28
N VAL A 25 6.74 -1.19 12.96
CA VAL A 25 6.65 -2.35 12.05
C VAL A 25 7.73 -3.37 12.40
N LEU A 26 8.97 -2.92 12.63
CA LEU A 26 10.08 -3.80 13.04
C LEU A 26 9.81 -4.46 14.41
N GLN A 27 9.18 -3.74 15.32
CA GLN A 27 8.79 -4.29 16.63
C GLN A 27 7.69 -5.34 16.47
N ALA A 28 6.65 -5.06 15.67
CA ALA A 28 5.58 -6.00 15.40
C ALA A 28 6.08 -7.26 14.68
N LEU A 29 7.05 -7.16 13.76
CA LEU A 29 7.69 -8.33 13.15
C LEU A 29 8.32 -9.25 14.17
N LYS A 30 8.97 -8.71 15.21
CA LYS A 30 9.68 -9.50 16.24
C LYS A 30 8.76 -10.08 17.31
N GLN A 31 7.74 -9.34 17.73
CA GLN A 31 6.97 -9.65 18.93
C GLN A 31 5.51 -10.01 18.66
N GLY A 32 4.96 -9.57 17.53
CA GLY A 32 3.55 -9.69 17.16
C GLY A 32 3.36 -10.32 15.79
N THR A 33 2.30 -9.87 15.12
CA THR A 33 1.94 -10.28 13.76
C THR A 33 1.83 -9.05 12.85
N VAL A 34 2.47 -9.12 11.68
CA VAL A 34 2.28 -8.17 10.59
C VAL A 34 1.55 -8.87 9.45
N VAL A 35 0.40 -8.33 9.08
CA VAL A 35 -0.43 -8.81 7.96
C VAL A 35 -0.29 -7.83 6.81
N VAL A 36 0.32 -8.24 5.71
CA VAL A 36 0.38 -7.45 4.46
C VAL A 36 -0.67 -8.00 3.52
N VAL A 37 -1.80 -7.30 3.41
CA VAL A 37 -2.91 -7.70 2.54
C VAL A 37 -2.53 -7.51 1.08
N ALA A 38 -2.80 -8.51 0.24
CA ALA A 38 -2.42 -8.51 -1.16
C ALA A 38 -2.90 -7.26 -1.92
N GLY A 39 -1.99 -6.67 -2.68
CA GLY A 39 -2.16 -5.46 -3.48
C GLY A 39 -0.84 -5.09 -4.14
N THR A 40 -0.85 -4.29 -5.21
CA THR A 40 0.37 -3.95 -5.96
C THR A 40 1.41 -3.23 -5.10
N THR A 41 1.06 -2.16 -4.42
CA THR A 41 1.97 -1.47 -3.48
C THR A 41 2.44 -2.41 -2.38
N ASN A 42 1.52 -3.18 -1.82
CA ASN A 42 1.81 -4.13 -0.75
C ASN A 42 2.68 -5.30 -1.18
N GLY A 43 2.75 -5.62 -2.47
CA GLY A 43 3.71 -6.58 -3.00
C GLY A 43 5.15 -6.15 -2.75
N TYR A 44 5.47 -4.89 -3.00
CA TYR A 44 6.78 -4.32 -2.69
C TYR A 44 7.05 -4.29 -1.18
N VAL A 45 6.04 -3.95 -0.37
CA VAL A 45 6.16 -3.98 1.11
C VAL A 45 6.43 -5.39 1.60
N ALA A 46 5.67 -6.38 1.11
CA ALA A 46 5.86 -7.78 1.46
C ALA A 46 7.27 -8.27 1.12
N GLU A 47 7.78 -7.92 -0.06
CA GLU A 47 9.12 -8.27 -0.49
C GLU A 47 10.20 -7.70 0.45
N GLU A 48 10.13 -6.41 0.80
CA GLU A 48 11.10 -5.79 1.71
C GLU A 48 11.00 -6.36 3.13
N LEU A 49 9.80 -6.63 3.64
CA LEU A 49 9.62 -7.24 4.97
C LEU A 49 10.12 -8.69 5.01
N LEU A 50 9.86 -9.46 3.96
CA LEU A 50 10.36 -10.84 3.85
C LEU A 50 11.89 -10.86 3.79
N LYS A 51 12.51 -9.96 3.04
CA LYS A 51 13.98 -9.79 3.04
C LYS A 51 14.52 -9.49 4.44
N LYS A 52 13.83 -8.64 5.22
CA LYS A 52 14.22 -8.31 6.61
C LYS A 52 14.27 -9.52 7.54
N ILE A 53 13.42 -10.50 7.32
CA ILE A 53 13.37 -11.74 8.14
C ILE A 53 14.09 -12.92 7.48
N GLY A 54 14.93 -12.66 6.45
CA GLY A 54 15.81 -13.66 5.84
C GLY A 54 15.20 -14.47 4.70
N PHE A 55 14.02 -14.10 4.19
CA PHE A 55 13.43 -14.75 3.01
C PHE A 55 13.73 -13.95 1.75
N SER A 56 14.69 -14.39 0.96
CA SER A 56 15.04 -13.81 -0.35
C SER A 56 14.36 -14.48 -1.54
N THR A 57 13.72 -15.65 -1.35
CA THR A 57 13.10 -16.47 -2.39
C THR A 57 11.72 -16.97 -1.98
N GLY A 58 10.94 -17.40 -2.95
CA GLY A 58 9.63 -18.03 -2.72
C GLY A 58 8.45 -17.05 -2.62
N PHE A 59 8.67 -15.76 -2.85
CA PHE A 59 7.63 -14.74 -2.99
C PHE A 59 7.74 -14.07 -4.37
N SER A 60 6.59 -13.78 -4.98
CA SER A 60 6.49 -13.02 -6.23
C SER A 60 5.40 -11.97 -6.11
N THR A 61 5.68 -10.75 -6.54
CA THR A 61 4.72 -9.66 -6.60
C THR A 61 3.69 -9.83 -7.70
N LYS A 62 4.00 -10.62 -8.74
CA LYS A 62 3.21 -10.73 -9.98
C LYS A 62 1.77 -11.22 -9.78
N ARG A 63 1.52 -12.04 -8.78
CA ARG A 63 0.18 -12.57 -8.43
C ARG A 63 -0.32 -12.05 -7.08
N PHE A 64 0.43 -11.17 -6.43
CA PHE A 64 0.12 -10.67 -5.09
C PHE A 64 -0.80 -9.45 -5.14
N PHE A 65 -2.01 -9.64 -5.67
CA PHE A 65 -3.03 -8.60 -5.70
C PHE A 65 -4.44 -9.17 -5.76
N ARG A 66 -5.41 -8.33 -5.42
CA ARG A 66 -6.84 -8.54 -5.63
C ARG A 66 -7.53 -7.18 -5.77
N GLY A 67 -8.60 -7.11 -6.58
CA GLY A 67 -9.38 -5.89 -6.74
C GLY A 67 -8.61 -4.72 -7.36
N ILE A 68 -7.67 -4.99 -8.27
CA ILE A 68 -6.91 -3.95 -8.98
C ILE A 68 -7.64 -3.52 -10.27
N THR A 69 -7.27 -2.35 -10.76
CA THR A 69 -7.65 -1.89 -12.09
C THR A 69 -6.62 -2.41 -13.09
N LEU A 70 -7.06 -3.24 -14.01
CA LEU A 70 -6.28 -3.77 -15.12
C LEU A 70 -6.65 -3.07 -16.42
N PRO A 71 -5.82 -3.18 -17.47
CA PRO A 71 -6.22 -2.77 -18.82
C PRO A 71 -7.52 -3.45 -19.23
N PRO A 72 -8.36 -2.80 -20.05
CA PRO A 72 -9.70 -3.32 -20.42
C PRO A 72 -9.71 -4.72 -21.04
N ASN A 73 -8.59 -5.14 -21.62
CA ASN A 73 -8.44 -6.43 -22.32
C ASN A 73 -8.04 -7.58 -21.38
N GLU A 74 -7.72 -7.26 -20.12
CA GLU A 74 -7.31 -8.27 -19.16
C GLU A 74 -8.51 -8.83 -18.41
N ALA A 75 -8.64 -10.16 -18.41
CA ALA A 75 -9.69 -10.84 -17.67
C ALA A 75 -9.36 -10.88 -16.17
N ILE A 76 -10.36 -10.60 -15.35
CA ILE A 76 -10.31 -10.77 -13.90
C ILE A 76 -11.42 -11.68 -13.42
N THR A 77 -11.18 -12.42 -12.35
CA THR A 77 -12.19 -13.25 -11.69
C THR A 77 -13.13 -12.39 -10.81
N SER A 78 -14.21 -12.99 -10.31
CA SER A 78 -15.11 -12.35 -9.35
C SER A 78 -14.42 -11.91 -8.06
N GLU A 79 -13.32 -12.57 -7.71
CA GLU A 79 -12.47 -12.20 -6.57
C GLU A 79 -11.47 -11.07 -6.88
N GLY A 80 -11.48 -10.53 -8.10
CA GLY A 80 -10.58 -9.45 -8.53
C GLY A 80 -9.13 -9.91 -8.71
N ARG A 81 -8.94 -11.16 -9.11
CA ARG A 81 -7.64 -11.79 -9.38
C ARG A 81 -7.51 -12.13 -10.86
N LEU A 82 -6.29 -12.45 -11.29
CA LEU A 82 -6.08 -13.06 -12.61
C LEU A 82 -6.70 -14.46 -12.65
N PRO A 83 -7.10 -14.94 -13.83
CA PRO A 83 -7.45 -16.35 -14.04
C PRO A 83 -6.38 -17.29 -13.46
N ASP A 84 -6.75 -18.53 -13.12
CA ASP A 84 -5.96 -19.46 -12.33
C ASP A 84 -5.70 -18.94 -10.90
N GLU A 85 -6.77 -18.90 -10.12
CA GLU A 85 -6.72 -18.42 -8.71
C GLU A 85 -5.86 -19.32 -7.81
N THR A 86 -5.52 -20.54 -8.24
CA THR A 86 -4.63 -21.46 -7.50
C THR A 86 -3.22 -20.89 -7.37
N ALA A 87 -2.81 -20.02 -8.32
CA ALA A 87 -1.53 -19.32 -8.28
C ALA A 87 -1.51 -18.12 -7.32
N PHE A 88 -2.62 -17.79 -6.67
CA PHE A 88 -2.64 -16.72 -5.68
C PHE A 88 -1.89 -17.14 -4.40
N PRO A 89 -0.86 -16.39 -3.96
CA PRO A 89 0.02 -16.83 -2.87
C PRO A 89 -0.60 -16.68 -1.46
N GLY A 90 -1.80 -16.13 -1.33
CA GLY A 90 -2.35 -15.65 -0.08
C GLY A 90 -1.90 -14.22 0.25
N ASP A 91 -2.17 -13.77 1.46
CA ASP A 91 -1.58 -12.55 2.02
C ASP A 91 -0.20 -12.90 2.63
N VAL A 92 0.67 -11.90 2.81
CA VAL A 92 1.92 -12.13 3.55
C VAL A 92 1.66 -11.88 5.03
N ILE A 93 1.70 -12.95 5.81
CA ILE A 93 1.49 -12.93 7.25
C ILE A 93 2.77 -13.34 7.93
N ILE A 94 3.33 -12.45 8.74
CA ILE A 94 4.57 -12.67 9.47
C ILE A 94 4.27 -12.59 10.96
N THR A 95 4.44 -13.72 11.67
CA THR A 95 4.29 -13.79 13.12
C THR A 95 5.63 -14.11 13.76
N ARG A 96 6.16 -13.20 14.58
CA ARG A 96 7.45 -13.36 15.28
C ARG A 96 8.57 -13.79 14.34
N ASN A 97 8.76 -13.05 13.25
CA ASN A 97 9.71 -13.31 12.17
C ASN A 97 9.50 -14.63 11.39
N VAL A 98 8.35 -15.28 11.54
CA VAL A 98 8.01 -16.50 10.78
C VAL A 98 6.95 -16.20 9.74
N TRP A 99 7.26 -16.39 8.47
CA TRP A 99 6.29 -16.26 7.37
C TRP A 99 5.31 -17.42 7.33
N GLN A 100 4.04 -17.13 7.51
CA GLN A 100 2.93 -18.09 7.46
C GLN A 100 2.39 -18.19 6.02
N LYS A 101 3.01 -19.05 5.20
CA LYS A 101 2.67 -19.20 3.78
C LYS A 101 1.24 -19.64 3.56
N ARG A 102 0.63 -19.18 2.45
CA ARG A 102 -0.70 -19.55 1.95
C ARG A 102 -1.88 -19.16 2.87
N LYS A 103 -1.66 -18.42 3.92
CA LYS A 103 -2.73 -17.84 4.72
C LYS A 103 -3.19 -16.51 4.16
N THR A 104 -4.38 -16.13 4.53
CA THR A 104 -4.97 -14.83 4.22
C THR A 104 -5.35 -14.12 5.52
N ILE A 105 -5.73 -12.84 5.44
CA ILE A 105 -6.23 -12.10 6.60
C ILE A 105 -7.41 -12.84 7.27
N PHE A 106 -8.24 -13.53 6.49
CA PHE A 106 -9.41 -14.27 7.04
C PHE A 106 -9.00 -15.42 7.96
N ASP A 107 -7.80 -15.99 7.77
CA ASP A 107 -7.30 -17.10 8.58
C ASP A 107 -6.72 -16.65 9.93
N VAL A 108 -6.45 -15.35 10.10
CA VAL A 108 -5.72 -14.85 11.28
C VAL A 108 -6.39 -13.67 11.97
N VAL A 109 -7.37 -13.02 11.32
CA VAL A 109 -7.96 -11.76 11.81
C VAL A 109 -8.49 -11.89 13.24
N ASP A 110 -9.10 -13.00 13.61
CA ASP A 110 -9.69 -13.20 14.93
C ASP A 110 -8.65 -13.31 16.06
N SER A 111 -7.41 -13.69 15.70
CA SER A 111 -6.29 -13.79 16.65
C SER A 111 -5.49 -12.50 16.79
N LEU A 112 -5.69 -11.52 15.90
CA LEU A 112 -4.96 -10.25 15.94
C LEU A 112 -5.39 -9.40 17.14
N LYS A 113 -4.41 -8.71 17.73
CA LYS A 113 -4.59 -7.92 18.96
C LYS A 113 -3.75 -6.66 18.94
N GLU A 114 -3.88 -5.84 19.95
CA GLU A 114 -3.04 -4.65 20.16
C GLU A 114 -1.55 -5.02 20.08
N GLY A 115 -0.79 -4.22 19.34
CA GLY A 115 0.61 -4.48 18.99
C GLY A 115 0.81 -5.15 17.64
N ASP A 116 -0.25 -5.77 17.05
CA ASP A 116 -0.21 -6.29 15.69
C ASP A 116 -0.50 -5.18 14.66
N ILE A 117 -0.07 -5.40 13.42
CA ILE A 117 -0.20 -4.42 12.33
C ILE A 117 -0.84 -5.07 11.11
N ILE A 118 -1.80 -4.38 10.52
CA ILE A 118 -2.33 -4.69 9.19
C ILE A 118 -1.86 -3.59 8.23
N ILE A 119 -1.22 -3.98 7.13
CA ILE A 119 -0.83 -3.08 6.03
C ILE A 119 -1.74 -3.36 4.85
N LYS A 120 -2.43 -2.33 4.37
CA LYS A 120 -3.38 -2.45 3.27
C LYS A 120 -3.19 -1.30 2.28
N GLY A 121 -3.46 -1.58 1.00
CA GLY A 121 -3.54 -0.56 -0.04
C GLY A 121 -4.89 0.14 -0.07
N ALA A 122 -4.98 1.20 -0.87
CA ALA A 122 -6.21 1.93 -1.14
C ALA A 122 -6.36 2.23 -2.64
N ASN A 123 -7.55 2.73 -3.04
CA ASN A 123 -7.86 3.11 -4.42
C ASN A 123 -7.98 4.62 -4.61
N ALA A 124 -8.22 5.36 -3.53
CA ALA A 124 -8.30 6.82 -3.54
C ALA A 124 -7.58 7.41 -2.33
N LEU A 125 -7.01 8.60 -2.52
CA LEU A 125 -6.26 9.34 -1.51
C LEU A 125 -6.71 10.81 -1.53
N ASP A 126 -7.23 11.30 -0.40
CA ASP A 126 -7.32 12.72 -0.10
C ASP A 126 -6.06 13.15 0.65
N LEU A 127 -5.16 13.78 -0.08
CA LEU A 127 -3.86 14.18 0.47
C LEU A 127 -3.98 15.30 1.52
N GLN A 128 -4.98 16.18 1.37
CA GLN A 128 -5.17 17.31 2.29
C GLN A 128 -5.68 16.82 3.65
N ARG A 129 -6.64 15.89 3.65
CA ARG A 129 -7.21 15.33 4.88
C ARG A 129 -6.45 14.11 5.39
N LYS A 130 -5.42 13.66 4.67
CA LYS A 130 -4.70 12.41 4.96
C LYS A 130 -5.64 11.23 5.16
N GLN A 131 -6.62 11.12 4.27
CA GLN A 131 -7.63 10.07 4.27
C GLN A 131 -7.49 9.22 3.02
N ALA A 132 -7.71 7.92 3.15
CA ALA A 132 -7.75 7.00 2.02
C ALA A 132 -9.09 6.28 1.94
N ALA A 133 -9.46 5.83 0.74
CA ALA A 133 -10.67 5.05 0.53
C ALA A 133 -10.40 3.84 -0.37
N ILE A 134 -11.22 2.81 -0.17
CA ILE A 134 -11.12 1.54 -0.85
C ILE A 134 -12.39 1.29 -1.65
N LEU A 135 -12.24 0.89 -2.90
CA LEU A 135 -13.34 0.42 -3.73
C LEU A 135 -13.79 -0.96 -3.26
N ILE A 136 -15.08 -1.11 -3.02
CA ILE A 136 -15.70 -2.33 -2.48
C ILE A 136 -16.53 -3.01 -3.55
N GLY A 137 -16.04 -4.15 -4.05
CA GLY A 137 -16.79 -5.04 -4.94
C GLY A 137 -17.54 -6.15 -4.18
N HIS A 138 -16.91 -6.73 -3.15
CA HIS A 138 -17.45 -7.87 -2.42
C HIS A 138 -18.59 -7.48 -1.46
N PRO A 139 -19.71 -8.25 -1.36
CA PRO A 139 -20.84 -7.90 -0.50
C PRO A 139 -20.53 -7.84 0.99
N LYS A 140 -19.52 -8.57 1.47
CA LYS A 140 -19.02 -8.52 2.85
C LYS A 140 -17.86 -7.55 3.04
N ALA A 141 -17.70 -6.53 2.16
CA ALA A 141 -16.60 -5.57 2.15
C ALA A 141 -15.18 -6.18 2.02
N GLY A 142 -15.08 -7.47 1.68
CA GLY A 142 -13.81 -8.15 1.42
C GLY A 142 -12.81 -8.07 2.58
N THR A 143 -11.53 -7.94 2.24
CA THR A 143 -10.46 -7.93 3.25
C THR A 143 -10.47 -6.71 4.16
N ILE A 144 -11.05 -5.58 3.74
CA ILE A 144 -11.17 -4.43 4.64
C ILE A 144 -12.25 -4.65 5.69
N GLY A 145 -13.35 -5.30 5.32
CA GLY A 145 -14.40 -5.68 6.28
C GLY A 145 -13.85 -6.58 7.40
N ALA A 146 -13.02 -7.56 7.05
CA ALA A 146 -12.31 -8.38 8.03
C ALA A 146 -11.32 -7.54 8.87
N ALA A 147 -10.50 -6.70 8.23
CA ALA A 147 -9.51 -5.87 8.93
C ALA A 147 -10.14 -4.96 9.98
N LEU A 148 -11.27 -4.32 9.65
CA LEU A 148 -11.94 -3.36 10.55
C LEU A 148 -12.39 -3.99 11.86
N GLN A 149 -12.74 -5.27 11.89
CA GLN A 149 -13.07 -5.97 13.13
C GLN A 149 -11.89 -6.01 14.11
N ALA A 150 -10.68 -6.21 13.61
CA ALA A 150 -9.46 -6.18 14.42
C ALA A 150 -9.05 -4.75 14.78
N VAL A 151 -9.13 -3.84 13.83
CA VAL A 151 -8.73 -2.44 14.00
C VAL A 151 -9.61 -1.73 15.04
N VAL A 152 -10.93 -1.78 14.85
CA VAL A 152 -11.89 -1.08 15.73
C VAL A 152 -12.14 -1.87 17.02
N GLY A 153 -12.29 -3.18 16.92
CA GLY A 153 -12.63 -4.01 18.06
C GLY A 153 -11.44 -4.34 18.98
N ARG A 154 -10.22 -4.43 18.46
CA ARG A 154 -9.03 -4.89 19.21
C ARG A 154 -7.81 -3.99 19.10
N ARG A 155 -7.97 -2.76 18.58
CA ARG A 155 -6.92 -1.74 18.46
C ARG A 155 -5.70 -2.21 17.65
N VAL A 156 -5.90 -3.09 16.68
CA VAL A 156 -4.85 -3.46 15.73
C VAL A 156 -4.54 -2.23 14.87
N ARG A 157 -3.26 -1.90 14.72
CA ARG A 157 -2.84 -0.74 13.91
C ARG A 157 -3.07 -1.02 12.43
N LEU A 158 -3.72 -0.10 11.74
CA LEU A 158 -3.93 -0.14 10.30
C LEU A 158 -3.04 0.90 9.62
N ILE A 159 -2.16 0.47 8.72
CA ILE A 159 -1.37 1.33 7.84
C ILE A 159 -1.92 1.20 6.43
N ILE A 160 -2.24 2.33 5.81
CA ILE A 160 -2.70 2.39 4.43
C ILE A 160 -1.53 2.85 3.55
N ALA A 161 -0.84 1.87 2.94
CA ALA A 161 0.23 2.11 2.00
C ALA A 161 -0.37 2.48 0.62
N VAL A 162 -0.30 3.75 0.25
CA VAL A 162 -0.97 4.27 -0.93
C VAL A 162 -0.08 5.29 -1.64
N GLY A 163 0.13 5.11 -2.95
CA GLY A 163 0.92 6.03 -3.75
C GLY A 163 0.14 7.30 -4.12
N LEU A 164 0.87 8.39 -4.30
CA LEU A 164 0.35 9.70 -4.67
C LEU A 164 -0.37 9.70 -6.01
N GLU A 165 -0.12 8.71 -6.87
CA GLU A 165 -0.84 8.53 -8.14
C GLU A 165 -2.34 8.32 -7.95
N LYS A 166 -2.77 7.92 -6.75
CA LYS A 166 -4.18 7.66 -6.43
C LYS A 166 -4.91 8.84 -5.81
N ARG A 167 -4.29 10.03 -5.81
CA ARG A 167 -4.93 11.22 -5.28
C ARG A 167 -6.18 11.59 -6.06
N VAL A 168 -7.18 12.05 -5.34
CA VAL A 168 -8.43 12.59 -5.90
C VAL A 168 -8.66 14.00 -5.32
N SER A 169 -9.39 14.83 -6.06
CA SER A 169 -9.66 16.21 -5.65
C SER A 169 -10.92 16.35 -4.80
N GLY A 170 -11.72 15.29 -4.69
CA GLY A 170 -12.99 15.31 -3.96
C GLY A 170 -12.86 14.83 -2.53
N ASP A 171 -13.79 15.27 -1.67
CA ASP A 171 -13.98 14.71 -0.35
C ASP A 171 -14.42 13.25 -0.45
N LEU A 172 -13.69 12.35 0.18
CA LEU A 172 -13.93 10.91 0.09
C LEU A 172 -15.24 10.48 0.78
N GLY A 173 -15.67 11.19 1.81
CA GLY A 173 -16.96 10.97 2.47
C GLY A 173 -18.11 11.32 1.53
N CYS A 174 -18.08 12.51 0.95
CA CYS A 174 -19.09 12.94 -0.03
C CYS A 174 -19.13 12.02 -1.27
N LEU A 175 -17.98 11.54 -1.74
CA LEU A 175 -17.93 10.57 -2.84
C LEU A 175 -18.55 9.23 -2.43
N ALA A 176 -18.26 8.76 -1.23
CA ALA A 176 -18.82 7.52 -0.70
C ALA A 176 -20.34 7.60 -0.55
N GLU A 177 -20.87 8.71 -0.02
CA GLU A 177 -22.32 8.94 0.07
C GLU A 177 -23.01 8.84 -1.29
N LYS A 178 -22.41 9.40 -2.34
CA LYS A 178 -22.97 9.37 -3.70
C LYS A 178 -23.00 7.97 -4.31
N VAL A 179 -21.94 7.17 -4.13
CA VAL A 179 -21.83 5.87 -4.83
C VAL A 179 -22.39 4.71 -4.01
N ASN A 180 -22.68 4.91 -2.71
CA ASN A 180 -23.17 3.86 -1.82
C ASN A 180 -24.70 3.83 -1.66
N VAL A 181 -25.42 4.72 -2.33
CA VAL A 181 -26.89 4.77 -2.25
C VAL A 181 -27.53 3.48 -2.78
N PRO A 182 -28.67 3.05 -2.23
CA PRO A 182 -29.43 1.92 -2.78
C PRO A 182 -29.75 2.11 -4.26
N GLY A 183 -29.53 1.06 -5.05
CA GLY A 183 -29.77 1.08 -6.50
C GLY A 183 -28.63 1.65 -7.36
N ALA A 184 -27.56 2.20 -6.75
CA ALA A 184 -26.39 2.62 -7.51
C ALA A 184 -25.64 1.40 -8.10
N ASN A 185 -25.16 1.57 -9.33
CA ASN A 185 -24.37 0.55 -10.02
C ASN A 185 -22.86 0.77 -9.80
N GLY A 186 -22.08 -0.32 -9.88
CA GLY A 186 -20.62 -0.28 -9.79
C GLY A 186 -20.10 -0.55 -8.38
N TYR A 187 -18.86 -0.12 -8.16
CA TYR A 187 -18.20 -0.31 -6.87
C TYR A 187 -18.70 0.69 -5.83
N ARG A 188 -18.80 0.23 -4.59
CA ARG A 188 -18.99 1.09 -3.41
C ARG A 188 -17.63 1.67 -2.99
N LEU A 189 -17.64 2.77 -2.28
CA LEU A 189 -16.44 3.41 -1.74
C LEU A 189 -16.51 3.42 -0.22
N LEU A 190 -15.42 3.01 0.41
CA LEU A 190 -15.28 3.03 1.87
C LEU A 190 -14.08 3.89 2.27
N PRO A 191 -14.28 5.12 2.76
CA PRO A 191 -13.24 5.83 3.51
C PRO A 191 -12.86 5.00 4.74
N VAL A 192 -11.56 4.81 4.98
CA VAL A 192 -11.10 3.90 6.02
C VAL A 192 -10.35 4.64 7.11
N PRO A 193 -10.51 4.24 8.38
CA PRO A 193 -9.60 4.66 9.44
C PRO A 193 -8.25 4.01 9.20
N GLY A 194 -7.19 4.69 9.54
CA GLY A 194 -5.84 4.14 9.41
C GLY A 194 -4.83 5.23 9.14
N GLN A 195 -3.59 4.92 9.38
CA GLN A 195 -2.49 5.82 9.07
C GLN A 195 -2.20 5.76 7.57
N VAL A 196 -2.47 6.83 6.87
CA VAL A 196 -2.06 7.00 5.47
C VAL A 196 -0.54 7.12 5.41
N PHE A 197 0.07 6.34 4.54
CA PHE A 197 1.52 6.31 4.34
C PHE A 197 1.81 6.35 2.82
N THR A 198 2.40 7.45 2.39
CA THR A 198 2.71 7.77 1.00
C THR A 198 4.21 7.92 0.78
N GLU A 199 4.60 8.30 -0.42
CA GLU A 199 5.97 8.69 -0.76
C GLU A 199 6.48 9.85 0.11
N LEU A 200 5.59 10.75 0.54
CA LEU A 200 5.96 11.91 1.36
C LEU A 200 6.43 11.47 2.75
N GLU A 201 5.63 10.64 3.42
CA GLU A 201 6.00 10.05 4.70
C GLU A 201 7.25 9.17 4.58
N ALA A 202 7.39 8.48 3.44
CA ALA A 202 8.54 7.60 3.18
C ALA A 202 9.85 8.37 3.06
N VAL A 203 9.87 9.49 2.33
CA VAL A 203 11.05 10.37 2.24
C VAL A 203 11.41 10.88 3.64
N THR A 204 10.43 11.42 4.36
CA THR A 204 10.66 11.99 5.69
C THR A 204 11.22 10.95 6.66
N LEU A 205 10.64 9.75 6.67
CA LEU A 205 11.10 8.68 7.55
C LEU A 205 12.54 8.25 7.25
N LEU A 206 12.92 8.14 5.97
CA LEU A 206 14.20 7.60 5.56
C LEU A 206 15.35 8.64 5.56
N THR A 207 15.03 9.93 5.43
CA THR A 207 16.05 10.98 5.22
C THR A 207 15.97 12.14 6.19
N GLY A 208 14.84 12.29 6.87
CA GLY A 208 14.55 13.46 7.71
C GLY A 208 14.19 14.71 6.91
N ALA A 209 14.23 14.67 5.57
CA ALA A 209 13.81 15.78 4.71
C ALA A 209 12.28 15.88 4.66
N THR A 210 11.78 17.07 4.34
CA THR A 210 10.36 17.28 3.98
C THR A 210 10.18 17.05 2.49
N ALA A 211 9.12 16.36 2.11
CA ALA A 211 8.73 16.15 0.73
C ALA A 211 7.33 16.70 0.48
N GLU A 212 7.13 17.35 -0.65
CA GLU A 212 5.86 17.91 -1.08
C GLU A 212 5.59 17.51 -2.53
N LEU A 213 4.31 17.33 -2.87
CA LEU A 213 3.88 17.04 -4.23
C LEU A 213 3.80 18.35 -5.02
N LEU A 214 4.66 18.51 -6.02
CA LEU A 214 4.71 19.69 -6.91
C LEU A 214 3.78 19.54 -8.11
N ALA A 215 3.89 18.39 -8.81
CA ALA A 215 3.17 18.11 -10.05
C ALA A 215 2.98 16.60 -10.24
N ALA A 216 2.23 16.24 -11.24
CA ALA A 216 2.03 14.84 -11.61
C ALA A 216 1.68 14.69 -13.08
N GLY A 217 1.91 13.50 -13.62
CA GLY A 217 1.66 13.13 -14.99
C GLY A 217 2.84 12.33 -15.55
N GLY A 218 2.84 12.14 -16.85
CA GLY A 218 3.88 11.41 -17.55
C GLY A 218 3.35 10.78 -18.83
N VAL A 219 4.24 10.31 -19.67
CA VAL A 219 3.94 9.62 -20.93
C VAL A 219 4.93 8.49 -21.15
N CYS A 220 4.63 7.58 -22.07
CA CYS A 220 5.54 6.51 -22.50
C CYS A 220 6.08 5.65 -21.35
N GLY A 221 5.19 5.19 -20.46
CA GLY A 221 5.54 4.37 -19.30
C GLY A 221 5.78 5.14 -18.01
N ALA A 222 5.71 6.48 -18.06
CA ALA A 222 5.79 7.35 -16.89
C ALA A 222 4.41 7.85 -16.42
N GLU A 223 3.33 7.30 -16.94
CA GLU A 223 1.96 7.66 -16.55
C GLU A 223 1.76 7.43 -15.04
N GLY A 224 1.17 8.43 -14.39
CA GLY A 224 0.96 8.42 -12.94
C GLY A 224 2.18 8.84 -12.12
N SER A 225 3.28 9.28 -12.76
CA SER A 225 4.45 9.81 -12.04
C SER A 225 4.10 11.06 -11.24
N CYS A 226 4.83 11.25 -10.16
CA CYS A 226 4.73 12.40 -9.28
C CYS A 226 6.05 13.17 -9.25
N TRP A 227 5.97 14.50 -9.27
CA TRP A 227 7.11 15.38 -9.05
C TRP A 227 7.12 15.78 -7.59
N LEU A 228 8.23 15.51 -6.92
CA LEU A 228 8.42 15.85 -5.52
C LEU A 228 9.41 17.00 -5.39
N VAL A 229 9.10 17.95 -4.51
CA VAL A 229 10.04 18.94 -3.99
C VAL A 229 10.53 18.44 -2.65
N ILE A 230 11.85 18.40 -2.51
CA ILE A 230 12.53 17.96 -1.29
C ILE A 230 13.23 19.17 -0.67
N SER A 231 12.97 19.40 0.60
CA SER A 231 13.57 20.48 1.38
C SER A 231 14.06 20.01 2.73
N GLY A 232 15.14 20.60 3.21
CA GLY A 232 15.75 20.25 4.48
C GLY A 232 17.14 20.85 4.61
N THR A 233 17.93 20.31 5.52
CA THR A 233 19.38 20.61 5.57
C THR A 233 20.06 19.96 4.37
N GLU A 234 21.22 20.47 3.99
CA GLU A 234 22.05 19.91 2.89
C GLU A 234 22.23 18.39 3.03
N LYS A 235 22.56 17.92 4.25
CA LYS A 235 22.69 16.48 4.55
C LYS A 235 21.42 15.69 4.29
N GLN A 236 20.25 16.24 4.63
CA GLN A 236 18.95 15.59 4.40
C GLN A 236 18.58 15.58 2.91
N GLU A 237 18.83 16.67 2.20
CA GLU A 237 18.61 16.76 0.76
C GLU A 237 19.52 15.80 -0.02
N ASP A 238 20.79 15.65 0.38
CA ASP A 238 21.72 14.70 -0.22
C ASP A 238 21.34 13.24 0.07
N ALA A 239 20.82 12.97 1.28
CA ALA A 239 20.30 11.65 1.63
C ALA A 239 19.07 11.30 0.78
N ALA A 240 18.17 12.26 0.58
CA ALA A 240 16.99 12.10 -0.28
C ALA A 240 17.36 11.90 -1.75
N GLU A 241 18.33 12.65 -2.26
CA GLU A 241 18.84 12.48 -3.63
C GLU A 241 19.41 11.08 -3.84
N LYS A 242 20.27 10.60 -2.95
CA LYS A 242 20.83 9.24 -3.03
C LYS A 242 19.73 8.18 -3.00
N LEU A 243 18.76 8.35 -2.12
CA LEU A 243 17.62 7.43 -1.99
C LEU A 243 16.78 7.40 -3.28
N LEU A 244 16.38 8.57 -3.78
CA LEU A 244 15.49 8.69 -4.95
C LEU A 244 16.19 8.22 -6.22
N ASN A 245 17.47 8.56 -6.41
CA ASN A 245 18.27 8.05 -7.53
C ASN A 245 18.42 6.52 -7.49
N ALA A 246 18.55 5.92 -6.31
CA ALA A 246 18.68 4.47 -6.18
C ALA A 246 17.41 3.69 -6.55
N ILE A 247 16.23 4.33 -6.52
CA ILE A 247 14.96 3.71 -6.89
C ILE A 247 14.42 4.19 -8.24
N ALA A 248 15.05 5.19 -8.86
CA ALA A 248 14.57 5.79 -10.11
C ALA A 248 14.41 4.77 -11.25
N ALA A 249 15.27 3.75 -11.28
CA ALA A 249 15.25 2.69 -12.29
C ALA A 249 14.35 1.49 -11.90
N GLU A 250 13.52 1.59 -10.86
CA GLU A 250 12.58 0.51 -10.52
C GLU A 250 11.69 0.19 -11.73
N PRO A 251 11.68 -1.05 -12.22
CA PRO A 251 10.95 -1.39 -13.44
C PRO A 251 9.44 -1.22 -13.24
N ALA A 252 8.73 -0.92 -14.32
CA ALA A 252 7.28 -0.88 -14.32
C ALA A 252 6.72 -2.24 -13.86
N PHE A 253 5.61 -2.20 -13.13
CA PHE A 253 4.93 -3.43 -12.72
C PHE A 253 4.41 -4.16 -13.96
N THR A 254 4.76 -5.44 -14.07
CA THR A 254 4.30 -6.35 -15.13
C THR A 254 3.62 -7.57 -14.51
N LEU A 255 2.60 -8.08 -15.21
CA LEU A 255 1.89 -9.31 -14.85
C LEU A 255 2.73 -10.57 -15.11
#